data_7730307d947e668051cc02a43e35e10c
#
_entry.id   7730307d947e668051cc02a43e35e10c
#
_cell.length_a   1.000
_cell.length_b   1.000
_cell.length_c   1.000
_cell.angle_alpha   90.00
_cell.angle_beta   90.00
_cell.angle_gamma   90.00
#
_symmetry.space_group_name_H-M   'P 1'
#
loop_
_entity.id
_entity.type
_entity.pdbx_description
1 polymer ?
#
loop_
_entity_poly.entity_id
_entity_poly.type
_entity_poly.pdbx_seq_one_letter_code
_entity_poly.pdbx_strand_id
1 'polypeptide(L)' 'MPKNRGHIQSLARSHTRTAIKVLAGIMMEPSAPARARIAAAAILLDRGWGKAKEMPALLDAAATSAL' A
#
# COMPACT_ATOMS: atom_id res chain seq x y z
N MET A 1 -26.31 5.82 7.84
CA MET A 1 -26.29 6.86 8.83
C MET A 1 -24.98 7.62 8.78
N PRO A 2 -25.02 8.94 8.59
CA PRO A 2 -23.82 9.76 8.50
C PRO A 2 -22.92 9.64 9.73
N LYS A 3 -23.49 9.56 10.91
CA LYS A 3 -22.70 9.44 12.13
C LYS A 3 -21.86 8.17 12.15
N ASN A 4 -22.46 7.06 11.72
CA ASN A 4 -21.76 5.78 11.73
C ASN A 4 -20.63 5.78 10.72
N ARG A 5 -20.85 6.41 9.56
CA ARG A 5 -19.81 6.51 8.55
C ARG A 5 -18.59 7.26 9.07
N GLY A 6 -18.82 8.42 9.72
CA GLY A 6 -17.72 9.20 10.26
C GLY A 6 -16.97 8.46 11.34
N HIS A 7 -17.71 7.73 12.19
CA HIS A 7 -17.10 6.95 13.24
C HIS A 7 -16.23 5.82 12.67
N ILE A 8 -16.72 5.15 11.65
CA ILE A 8 -15.98 4.05 11.02
C ILE A 8 -14.72 4.59 10.35
N GLN A 9 -14.81 5.73 9.69
CA GLN A 9 -13.62 6.33 9.06
C GLN A 9 -12.58 6.70 10.11
N SER A 10 -13.03 7.22 11.23
CA SER A 10 -12.12 7.58 12.31
C SER A 10 -11.42 6.36 12.88
N LEU A 11 -12.16 5.28 13.09
CA LEU A 11 -11.58 4.04 13.58
C LEU A 11 -10.57 3.48 12.59
N ALA A 12 -10.91 3.49 11.32
CA ALA A 12 -10.02 2.99 10.29
C ALA A 12 -8.72 3.77 10.26
N ARG A 13 -8.82 5.10 10.38
CA ARG A 13 -7.63 5.94 10.38
C ARG A 13 -6.74 5.69 11.59
N SER A 14 -7.34 5.32 12.72
CA SER A 14 -6.57 5.05 13.92
C SER A 14 -5.68 3.83 13.77
N HIS A 15 -5.95 2.98 12.79
CA HIS A 15 -5.14 1.78 12.54
C HIS A 15 -4.19 1.94 11.36
N THR A 16 -4.05 3.15 10.83
CA THR A 16 -3.21 3.38 9.67
C THR A 16 -1.78 2.93 9.89
N ARG A 17 -1.20 3.27 11.03
CA ARG A 17 0.17 2.89 11.33
C ARG A 17 0.34 1.37 11.34
N THR A 18 -0.59 0.67 11.97
CA THR A 18 -0.53 -0.78 12.03
C THR A 18 -0.68 -1.39 10.64
N ALA A 19 -1.59 -0.86 9.84
CA ALA A 19 -1.79 -1.34 8.49
C ALA A 19 -0.53 -1.19 7.65
N ILE A 20 0.14 -0.04 7.77
CA ILE A 20 1.38 0.19 7.04
C ILE A 20 2.46 -0.79 7.48
N LYS A 21 2.55 -1.08 8.77
CA LYS A 21 3.51 -2.04 9.27
C LYS A 21 3.25 -3.44 8.72
N VAL A 22 1.99 -3.84 8.64
CA VAL A 22 1.63 -5.15 8.09
C VAL A 22 2.01 -5.22 6.63
N LEU A 23 1.68 -4.19 5.87
CA LEU A 23 2.02 -4.15 4.44
C LEU A 23 3.52 -4.20 4.23
N ALA A 24 4.26 -3.44 5.01
CA ALA A 24 5.72 -3.45 4.92
C ALA A 24 6.28 -4.83 5.26
N GLY A 25 5.69 -5.49 6.26
CA GLY A 25 6.11 -6.82 6.63
C GLY A 25 5.91 -7.83 5.51
N ILE A 26 4.74 -7.77 4.87
CA ILE A 26 4.46 -8.67 3.75
C ILE A 26 5.41 -8.40 2.59
N MET A 27 5.63 -7.13 2.29
CA MET A 27 6.52 -6.76 1.19
C MET A 27 7.93 -7.29 1.40
N MET A 28 8.39 -7.31 2.64
CA MET A 28 9.75 -7.71 2.97
C MET A 28 9.89 -9.19 3.33
N GLU A 29 8.78 -9.92 3.34
CA GLU A 29 8.81 -11.33 3.74
C GLU A 29 9.18 -12.23 2.56
N PRO A 30 10.37 -12.88 2.59
CA PRO A 30 10.81 -13.71 1.46
C PRO A 30 9.87 -14.88 1.17
N SER A 31 9.19 -15.40 2.18
CA SER A 31 8.30 -16.55 1.99
C SER A 31 6.92 -16.16 1.50
N ALA A 32 6.60 -14.90 1.47
CA ALA A 32 5.31 -14.45 0.97
C ALA A 32 5.28 -14.59 -0.56
N PRO A 33 4.12 -14.96 -1.14
CA PRO A 33 4.02 -15.05 -2.59
C PRO A 33 4.36 -13.72 -3.25
N ALA A 34 5.01 -13.79 -4.41
CA ALA A 34 5.40 -12.58 -5.14
C ALA A 34 4.21 -11.66 -5.37
N ARG A 35 3.05 -12.24 -5.70
CA ARG A 35 1.84 -11.46 -5.93
C ARG A 35 1.47 -10.63 -4.70
N ALA A 36 1.54 -11.24 -3.52
CA ALA A 36 1.20 -10.54 -2.28
C ALA A 36 2.19 -9.42 -1.99
N ARG A 37 3.47 -9.69 -2.24
CA ARG A 37 4.51 -8.69 -1.99
C ARG A 37 4.37 -7.51 -2.92
N ILE A 38 4.07 -7.77 -4.18
CA ILE A 38 3.86 -6.70 -5.17
C ILE A 38 2.63 -5.89 -4.81
N ALA A 39 1.54 -6.55 -4.41
CA ALA A 39 0.32 -5.86 -4.03
C ALA A 39 0.56 -4.95 -2.82
N ALA A 40 1.29 -5.45 -1.82
CA ALA A 40 1.60 -4.65 -0.64
C ALA A 40 2.44 -3.44 -1.00
N ALA A 41 3.45 -3.62 -1.86
CA ALA A 41 4.29 -2.52 -2.31
C ALA A 41 3.48 -1.48 -3.07
N ALA A 42 2.57 -1.92 -3.94
CA ALA A 42 1.73 -1.00 -4.71
C ALA A 42 0.85 -0.15 -3.79
N ILE A 43 0.27 -0.78 -2.76
CA ILE A 43 -0.58 -0.06 -1.82
C ILE A 43 0.23 0.97 -1.05
N LEU A 44 1.43 0.61 -0.59
CA LEU A 44 2.28 1.53 0.14
C LEU A 44 2.68 2.72 -0.71
N LEU A 45 3.06 2.47 -1.96
CA LEU A 45 3.44 3.54 -2.87
C LEU A 45 2.27 4.45 -3.17
N ASP A 46 1.09 3.87 -3.37
CA ASP A 46 -0.11 4.65 -3.62
C ASP A 46 -0.42 5.58 -2.45
N ARG A 47 -0.26 5.08 -1.23
CA ARG A 47 -0.51 5.89 -0.04
C ARG A 47 0.53 6.99 0.14
N GLY A 48 1.79 6.68 -0.19
CA GLY A 48 2.86 7.65 0.00
C GLY A 48 2.95 8.68 -1.12
N TRP A 49 2.59 8.29 -2.34
CA TRP A 49 2.80 9.15 -3.52
C TRP A 49 1.52 9.55 -4.22
N GLY A 50 0.38 8.99 -3.82
CA GLY A 50 -0.90 9.28 -4.45
C GLY A 50 -1.17 8.37 -5.63
N LYS A 51 -1.84 8.92 -6.62
CA LYS A 51 -2.22 8.14 -7.79
C LYS A 51 -1.01 7.66 -8.57
N ALA A 52 -1.21 6.62 -9.37
CA ALA A 52 -0.13 6.03 -10.15
C ALA A 52 0.64 7.05 -10.97
N LYS A 53 -0.04 8.05 -11.50
CA LYS A 53 0.59 9.09 -12.32
C LYS A 53 1.61 9.92 -11.54
N GLU A 54 1.56 9.86 -10.23
CA GLU A 54 2.45 10.61 -9.36
C GLU A 54 3.60 9.76 -8.85
N MET A 55 3.63 8.49 -9.23
CA MET A 55 4.69 7.60 -8.77
C MET A 55 6.01 7.95 -9.43
N PRO A 56 7.13 7.69 -8.72
CA PRO A 56 8.46 7.96 -9.28
C PRO A 56 8.69 7.19 -10.57
N ALA A 57 9.42 7.80 -11.49
CA ALA A 57 9.78 7.14 -12.74
C ALA A 57 10.56 5.85 -12.51
N LEU A 58 11.26 5.78 -11.39
CA LEU A 58 12.02 4.58 -11.05
C LEU A 58 11.12 3.35 -10.95
N LEU A 59 9.90 3.54 -10.44
CA LEU A 59 8.97 2.44 -10.33
C LEU A 59 8.56 1.93 -11.71
N ASP A 60 8.33 2.84 -12.64
CA ASP A 60 7.98 2.46 -14.01
C ASP A 60 9.11 1.69 -14.68
N ALA A 61 10.33 2.16 -14.49
CA ALA A 61 11.49 1.49 -15.04
C ALA A 61 11.65 0.08 -14.46
N ALA A 62 11.44 -0.07 -13.17
CA ALA A 62 11.53 -1.36 -12.53
C ALA A 62 10.45 -2.31 -13.03
N ALA A 63 9.24 -1.81 -13.21
CA ALA A 63 8.14 -2.62 -13.72
C ALA A 63 8.42 -3.09 -15.14
N THR A 64 8.96 -2.21 -15.96
CA THR A 64 9.32 -2.54 -17.33
C THR A 64 10.43 -3.58 -17.36
N SER A 65 11.42 -3.42 -16.49
CA SER A 65 12.52 -4.37 -16.43
C SER A 65 12.08 -5.75 -16.00
N ALA A 66 11.06 -5.83 -15.16
CA ALA A 66 10.56 -7.10 -14.67
C ALA A 66 9.84 -7.91 -15.73
N LEU A 67 9.40 -7.26 -16.77
CA LEU A 67 8.71 -7.94 -17.87
C LEU A 67 9.69 -8.54 -18.85
#